data_f57a613c74c70f8290bb4035b85dd35d
#
_entry.id   f57a613c74c70f8290bb4035b85dd35d
#
_cell.length_a   1.000
_cell.length_b   1.000
_cell.length_c   1.000
_cell.angle_alpha   90.00
_cell.angle_beta   90.00
_cell.angle_gamma   90.00
#
_symmetry.space_group_name_H-M   'P 1'
#
loop_
_entity.id
_entity.type
_entity.pdbx_description
1 polymer ?
#
loop_
_entity_poly.entity_id
_entity_poly.type
_entity_poly.pdbx_seq_one_letter_code
_entity_poly.pdbx_strand_id
1 'polypeptide(L)'
;MHMTHLIRPVAMVAALLTLTACEQPSDAKFKPASETTVAEAPAATVQGVEEAREFVAASETTLERLAQHHERVSWVLANFITDDTELLAAKSAEQFTLAQVAVAAEAARFNGLEGLDYDTARKLNMLKSGIVIPAPMDPEKTAEQSEIGANLKGMYGRGSYCREDGGCLALGELEDIMAESRDPAELLEAWAGWRTVSPAMKPLYARQVELANEGARELGFDDLGTMWRSAYDMDPAEFPGELDKLWEQVSPLYEALHCHVRARLAETYGSEVVPAGGPIPAHLLGNMWAQSWENIYELVAPPQTAAGYDLTAILNDEGYDAISMVKTGEAFFSSLGFEELPETFWERSLFVKPADRDVVCHASAWDIDEQDDLRIKMCIDVNAEDFKVIHHELGHNYYQRAYKGESYLYRSSANDGFHEAVGDTLALSITPEYLAKLGLLDEVPDASGDLGLLMRQALEKISFLPFGLMVDQWRWKVFAGEVGPDGYNELWWQLRERYQGVGAPGDRPADAFDPGAKYHVPGNTPYTRYFLAQILQFQFHRALCEIAGNEDPIHRCSIYGSNQAGERLNAMLEMGRSKPWPDALAALTGSPGMDATAILDYFAPLQAWLDEQNAGRQCGWQ
;
A
#
# COMPACT_ATOMS: atom_id res chain seq x y z
N MET A 1 -16.72 35.12 41.73
CA MET A 1 -15.91 36.33 41.56
C MET A 1 -15.88 36.68 40.09
N HIS A 2 -16.63 37.72 39.72
CA HIS A 2 -16.78 38.18 38.32
C HIS A 2 -15.50 38.85 37.84
N MET A 3 -15.11 38.58 36.59
CA MET A 3 -14.32 39.56 35.83
C MET A 3 -14.70 39.45 34.34
N THR A 4 -15.41 40.46 33.92
CA THR A 4 -15.76 40.86 32.55
C THR A 4 -14.58 41.54 31.88
N HIS A 5 -14.22 41.17 30.63
CA HIS A 5 -13.42 42.05 29.75
C HIS A 5 -13.98 42.05 28.30
N LEU A 6 -14.60 43.15 28.06
CA LEU A 6 -14.64 44.07 26.89
C LEU A 6 -14.11 43.58 25.53
N ILE A 7 -15.07 43.49 24.63
CA ILE A 7 -14.90 43.47 23.18
C ILE A 7 -14.77 44.92 22.67
N ARG A 8 -13.78 45.20 21.83
CA ARG A 8 -13.71 46.41 21.02
C ARG A 8 -13.83 46.08 19.54
N PRO A 9 -14.66 46.77 18.75
CA PRO A 9 -14.81 46.57 17.32
C PRO A 9 -13.74 47.36 16.54
N VAL A 10 -13.21 46.76 15.47
CA VAL A 10 -12.38 47.44 14.46
C VAL A 10 -13.27 47.77 13.27
N ALA A 11 -13.21 49.05 12.88
CA ALA A 11 -14.03 49.68 11.88
C ALA A 11 -13.62 49.26 10.44
N MET A 12 -14.63 49.02 9.63
CA MET A 12 -14.57 48.88 8.18
C MET A 12 -14.33 50.26 7.53
N VAL A 13 -13.31 50.36 6.66
CA VAL A 13 -13.15 51.50 5.74
C VAL A 13 -13.57 51.03 4.34
N ALA A 14 -14.65 51.60 3.85
CA ALA A 14 -15.12 51.45 2.47
C ALA A 14 -14.44 52.54 1.59
N ALA A 15 -13.80 52.12 0.52
CA ALA A 15 -13.30 53.02 -0.53
C ALA A 15 -14.23 52.98 -1.74
N LEU A 16 -14.87 54.09 -2.04
CA LEU A 16 -15.65 54.34 -3.26
C LEU A 16 -14.69 54.48 -4.45
N LEU A 17 -14.98 53.74 -5.51
CA LEU A 17 -14.42 53.95 -6.85
C LEU A 17 -15.48 54.65 -7.72
N THR A 18 -15.12 55.82 -8.22
CA THR A 18 -15.86 56.62 -9.18
C THR A 18 -15.58 56.14 -10.62
N LEU A 19 -16.66 55.93 -11.35
CA LEU A 19 -16.69 55.69 -12.81
C LEU A 19 -16.46 57.00 -13.57
N THR A 20 -15.57 56.99 -14.57
CA THR A 20 -15.63 57.96 -15.67
C THR A 20 -15.52 57.22 -17.01
N ALA A 21 -16.43 57.57 -17.90
CA ALA A 21 -16.68 56.96 -19.17
C ALA A 21 -16.07 57.73 -20.34
N CYS A 22 -15.92 57.04 -21.48
CA CYS A 22 -15.91 57.47 -22.89
C CYS A 22 -14.70 58.23 -23.44
N GLU A 23 -14.11 57.68 -24.49
CA GLU A 23 -14.36 58.09 -25.90
C GLU A 23 -13.46 57.30 -26.89
N GLN A 24 -14.08 56.77 -27.95
CA GLN A 24 -13.40 56.40 -29.18
C GLN A 24 -13.30 57.63 -30.12
N PRO A 25 -12.36 57.69 -31.07
CA PRO A 25 -12.65 57.27 -32.43
C PRO A 25 -11.48 56.69 -33.29
N SER A 26 -11.84 55.72 -34.13
CA SER A 26 -11.72 55.57 -35.58
C SER A 26 -10.41 55.91 -36.34
N ASP A 27 -10.05 55.00 -37.12
CA ASP A 27 -9.74 54.95 -38.55
C ASP A 27 -8.43 54.28 -38.98
N ALA A 28 -8.67 53.35 -39.86
CA ALA A 28 -7.82 52.40 -40.54
C ALA A 28 -6.64 52.98 -41.33
N LYS A 29 -5.59 52.17 -41.52
CA LYS A 29 -4.96 51.91 -42.86
C LYS A 29 -4.13 50.63 -42.83
N PHE A 30 -4.49 49.71 -43.72
CA PHE A 30 -3.73 48.53 -44.12
C PHE A 30 -2.38 48.88 -44.80
N LYS A 31 -1.35 48.09 -44.52
CA LYS A 31 -0.28 47.72 -45.45
C LYS A 31 0.43 46.41 -45.04
N PRO A 32 1.14 45.72 -45.96
CA PRO A 32 1.05 44.27 -46.10
C PRO A 32 2.19 43.48 -45.45
N ALA A 33 1.99 42.16 -45.44
CA ALA A 33 2.81 41.10 -44.90
C ALA A 33 4.27 41.09 -45.40
N SER A 34 5.19 40.78 -44.47
CA SER A 34 6.27 39.80 -44.65
C SER A 34 7.06 39.63 -43.34
N GLU A 35 7.53 38.47 -43.14
CA GLU A 35 8.49 37.95 -42.16
C GLU A 35 7.86 37.10 -41.08
N THR A 36 8.12 35.80 -41.24
CA THR A 36 7.89 34.73 -40.29
C THR A 36 8.71 34.99 -39.04
N THR A 37 8.12 35.65 -38.06
CA THR A 37 8.66 35.68 -36.71
C THR A 37 8.17 34.45 -35.96
N VAL A 38 9.10 33.70 -35.42
CA VAL A 38 8.85 32.71 -34.34
C VAL A 38 8.00 33.41 -33.32
N ALA A 39 6.78 32.94 -33.09
CA ALA A 39 5.86 33.52 -32.14
C ALA A 39 6.50 33.40 -30.74
N GLU A 40 6.93 34.53 -30.16
CA GLU A 40 7.16 34.62 -28.72
C GLU A 40 5.84 34.26 -28.01
N ALA A 41 5.90 33.34 -27.05
CA ALA A 41 4.77 33.04 -26.20
C ALA A 41 4.19 34.33 -25.62
N PRO A 42 2.86 34.48 -25.50
CA PRO A 42 2.25 35.67 -24.92
C PRO A 42 2.84 35.96 -23.54
N ALA A 43 3.18 37.20 -23.24
CA ALA A 43 3.79 37.62 -21.96
C ALA A 43 3.01 37.12 -20.71
N ALA A 44 1.68 36.97 -20.83
CA ALA A 44 0.83 36.36 -19.80
C ALA A 44 1.14 34.89 -19.51
N THR A 45 1.56 34.11 -20.51
CA THR A 45 1.94 32.69 -20.35
C THR A 45 3.29 32.56 -19.63
N VAL A 46 4.24 33.40 -19.95
CA VAL A 46 5.57 33.42 -19.30
C VAL A 46 5.44 33.79 -17.82
N GLN A 47 4.61 34.76 -17.48
CA GLN A 47 4.35 35.15 -16.09
C GLN A 47 3.65 34.04 -15.32
N GLY A 48 2.69 33.34 -15.90
CA GLY A 48 2.00 32.20 -15.29
C GLY A 48 2.94 31.02 -15.00
N VAL A 49 3.91 30.74 -15.88
CA VAL A 49 4.91 29.68 -15.69
C VAL A 49 5.83 29.99 -14.52
N GLU A 50 6.29 31.25 -14.37
CA GLU A 50 7.14 31.64 -13.25
C GLU A 50 6.36 31.60 -11.93
N GLU A 51 5.11 32.08 -11.93
CA GLU A 51 4.22 31.98 -10.76
C GLU A 51 3.99 30.53 -10.34
N ALA A 52 3.86 29.58 -11.28
CA ALA A 52 3.74 28.16 -10.99
C ALA A 52 5.01 27.58 -10.33
N ARG A 53 6.20 27.98 -10.79
CA ARG A 53 7.48 27.56 -10.19
C ARG A 53 7.64 28.09 -8.76
N GLU A 54 7.37 29.37 -8.55
CA GLU A 54 7.42 30.00 -7.23
C GLU A 54 6.44 29.33 -6.27
N PHE A 55 5.22 29.04 -6.75
CA PHE A 55 4.21 28.34 -5.97
C PHE A 55 4.66 26.93 -5.56
N VAL A 56 5.21 26.13 -6.48
CA VAL A 56 5.72 24.79 -6.19
C VAL A 56 6.82 24.84 -5.13
N ALA A 57 7.81 25.73 -5.29
CA ALA A 57 8.91 25.87 -4.33
C ALA A 57 8.43 26.28 -2.92
N ALA A 58 7.47 27.22 -2.83
CA ALA A 58 6.86 27.63 -1.57
C ALA A 58 6.04 26.51 -0.93
N SER A 59 5.35 25.72 -1.74
CA SER A 59 4.57 24.56 -1.29
C SER A 59 5.47 23.46 -0.72
N GLU A 60 6.56 23.10 -1.41
CA GLU A 60 7.55 22.13 -0.91
C GLU A 60 8.10 22.57 0.45
N THR A 61 8.55 23.82 0.57
CA THR A 61 9.07 24.37 1.84
C THR A 61 8.04 24.30 2.99
N THR A 62 6.78 24.57 2.67
CA THR A 62 5.71 24.57 3.68
C THR A 62 5.37 23.16 4.12
N LEU A 63 5.20 22.26 3.16
CA LEU A 63 4.82 20.87 3.42
C LEU A 63 5.95 20.11 4.12
N GLU A 64 7.22 20.27 3.70
CA GLU A 64 8.38 19.67 4.36
C GLU A 64 8.45 20.05 5.84
N ARG A 65 8.33 21.33 6.17
CA ARG A 65 8.33 21.78 7.57
C ARG A 65 7.19 21.19 8.40
N LEU A 66 6.00 21.04 7.81
CA LEU A 66 4.84 20.48 8.49
C LEU A 66 4.96 18.95 8.61
N ALA A 67 5.48 18.27 7.58
CA ALA A 67 5.75 16.84 7.60
C ALA A 67 6.74 16.48 8.71
N GLN A 68 7.88 17.16 8.78
CA GLN A 68 8.88 16.96 9.85
C GLN A 68 8.32 17.18 11.26
N HIS A 69 7.36 18.09 11.42
CA HIS A 69 6.66 18.25 12.69
C HIS A 69 5.71 17.08 12.96
N HIS A 70 4.94 16.70 11.96
CA HIS A 70 3.97 15.61 12.03
C HIS A 70 4.64 14.28 12.35
N GLU A 71 5.75 13.94 11.68
CA GLU A 71 6.53 12.73 11.91
C GLU A 71 7.05 12.64 13.36
N ARG A 72 7.58 13.76 13.91
CA ARG A 72 8.02 13.79 15.32
C ARG A 72 6.89 13.57 16.30
N VAL A 73 5.74 14.17 16.07
CA VAL A 73 4.56 14.00 16.94
C VAL A 73 4.01 12.59 16.83
N SER A 74 3.94 12.03 15.62
CA SER A 74 3.51 10.66 15.35
C SER A 74 4.45 9.63 15.99
N TRP A 75 5.77 9.87 15.91
CA TRP A 75 6.76 9.05 16.61
C TRP A 75 6.54 9.07 18.14
N VAL A 76 6.29 10.26 18.71
CA VAL A 76 6.03 10.37 20.16
C VAL A 76 4.76 9.62 20.55
N LEU A 77 3.68 9.75 19.78
CA LEU A 77 2.45 8.99 20.03
C LEU A 77 2.70 7.49 19.95
N ALA A 78 3.36 7.00 18.89
CA ALA A 78 3.60 5.58 18.69
C ALA A 78 4.44 4.94 19.82
N ASN A 79 5.30 5.73 20.48
CA ASN A 79 6.20 5.28 21.55
C ASN A 79 5.76 5.68 22.97
N PHE A 80 4.74 6.51 23.10
CA PHE A 80 4.24 7.00 24.37
C PHE A 80 2.75 7.36 24.25
N ILE A 81 1.88 6.36 24.43
CA ILE A 81 0.44 6.46 24.22
C ILE A 81 -0.23 7.06 25.46
N THR A 82 -0.76 8.28 25.33
CA THR A 82 -1.52 9.00 26.38
C THR A 82 -2.58 9.90 25.73
N ASP A 83 -3.59 10.32 26.47
CA ASP A 83 -4.60 11.28 26.00
C ASP A 83 -3.95 12.57 25.44
N ASP A 84 -2.85 13.03 26.05
CA ASP A 84 -2.13 14.23 25.60
C ASP A 84 -1.42 14.00 24.26
N THR A 85 -0.73 12.86 24.07
CA THR A 85 -0.02 12.55 22.83
C THR A 85 -1.00 12.26 21.70
N GLU A 86 -2.14 11.65 21.96
CA GLU A 86 -3.24 11.47 21.00
C GLU A 86 -3.79 12.83 20.55
N LEU A 87 -4.04 13.77 21.48
CA LEU A 87 -4.49 15.12 21.14
C LEU A 87 -3.47 15.89 20.31
N LEU A 88 -2.18 15.81 20.66
CA LEU A 88 -1.10 16.46 19.92
C LEU A 88 -0.99 15.89 18.50
N ALA A 89 -1.06 14.59 18.34
CA ALA A 89 -1.02 13.92 17.04
C ALA A 89 -2.23 14.28 16.17
N ALA A 90 -3.43 14.28 16.75
CA ALA A 90 -4.63 14.70 16.04
C ALA A 90 -4.52 16.15 15.53
N LYS A 91 -4.00 17.07 16.34
CA LYS A 91 -3.82 18.46 15.92
C LYS A 91 -2.73 18.63 14.87
N SER A 92 -1.64 17.88 14.97
CA SER A 92 -0.58 17.89 13.97
C SER A 92 -1.07 17.34 12.63
N ALA A 93 -1.80 16.23 12.65
CA ALA A 93 -2.42 15.65 11.46
C ALA A 93 -3.43 16.61 10.80
N GLU A 94 -4.27 17.28 11.61
CA GLU A 94 -5.19 18.31 11.13
C GLU A 94 -4.46 19.44 10.39
N GLN A 95 -3.40 19.98 10.99
CA GLN A 95 -2.63 21.07 10.38
C GLN A 95 -1.97 20.65 9.08
N PHE A 96 -1.38 19.45 9.04
CA PHE A 96 -0.73 18.93 7.85
C PHE A 96 -1.74 18.67 6.72
N THR A 97 -2.85 18.02 7.03
CA THR A 97 -3.93 17.75 6.07
C THR A 97 -4.54 19.03 5.50
N LEU A 98 -4.80 20.04 6.35
CA LEU A 98 -5.32 21.34 5.88
C LEU A 98 -4.34 22.03 4.93
N ALA A 99 -3.04 21.94 5.19
CA ALA A 99 -2.04 22.50 4.30
C ALA A 99 -2.00 21.75 2.95
N GLN A 100 -2.05 20.42 2.97
CA GLN A 100 -2.10 19.60 1.74
C GLN A 100 -3.33 19.96 0.88
N VAL A 101 -4.51 20.04 1.50
CA VAL A 101 -5.75 20.42 0.80
C VAL A 101 -5.65 21.82 0.20
N ALA A 102 -5.15 22.80 0.98
CA ALA A 102 -5.00 24.18 0.50
C ALA A 102 -4.03 24.28 -0.69
N VAL A 103 -2.90 23.56 -0.61
CA VAL A 103 -1.90 23.53 -1.69
C VAL A 103 -2.44 22.83 -2.92
N ALA A 104 -3.18 21.73 -2.78
CA ALA A 104 -3.78 21.02 -3.91
C ALA A 104 -4.84 21.87 -4.63
N ALA A 105 -5.71 22.55 -3.89
CA ALA A 105 -6.70 23.48 -4.44
C ALA A 105 -6.03 24.63 -5.21
N GLU A 106 -4.97 25.19 -4.67
CA GLU A 106 -4.20 26.27 -5.32
C GLU A 106 -3.44 25.75 -6.56
N ALA A 107 -2.89 24.51 -6.53
CA ALA A 107 -2.25 23.87 -7.67
C ALA A 107 -3.21 23.70 -8.86
N ALA A 108 -4.52 23.50 -8.61
CA ALA A 108 -5.53 23.38 -9.65
C ALA A 108 -5.68 24.66 -10.51
N ARG A 109 -5.27 25.84 -10.02
CA ARG A 109 -5.25 27.09 -10.80
C ARG A 109 -4.36 27.02 -12.04
N PHE A 110 -3.36 26.17 -12.01
CA PHE A 110 -2.40 25.99 -13.10
C PHE A 110 -2.83 24.92 -14.10
N ASN A 111 -4.05 24.35 -13.96
CA ASN A 111 -4.57 23.38 -14.92
C ASN A 111 -4.67 24.01 -16.33
N GLY A 112 -4.14 23.31 -17.33
CA GLY A 112 -4.14 23.78 -18.72
C GLY A 112 -3.12 24.89 -19.03
N LEU A 113 -2.23 25.27 -18.09
CA LEU A 113 -1.14 26.20 -18.35
C LEU A 113 -0.10 25.51 -19.24
N GLU A 114 0.12 26.09 -20.43
CA GLU A 114 1.11 25.60 -21.39
C GLU A 114 2.51 26.16 -21.08
N GLY A 115 3.56 25.43 -21.50
CA GLY A 115 4.95 25.85 -21.38
C GLY A 115 5.62 25.57 -20.04
N LEU A 116 4.97 24.82 -19.16
CA LEU A 116 5.60 24.29 -17.94
C LEU A 116 6.74 23.32 -18.31
N ASP A 117 7.86 23.42 -17.58
CA ASP A 117 8.88 22.35 -17.63
C ASP A 117 8.39 21.07 -16.92
N TYR A 118 9.11 19.97 -17.17
CA TYR A 118 8.76 18.67 -16.65
C TYR A 118 8.65 18.67 -15.11
N ASP A 119 9.62 19.27 -14.40
CA ASP A 119 9.67 19.30 -12.93
C ASP A 119 8.45 20.01 -12.35
N THR A 120 8.16 21.21 -12.82
CA THR A 120 7.01 22.00 -12.38
C THR A 120 5.69 21.30 -12.67
N ALA A 121 5.52 20.74 -13.87
CA ALA A 121 4.30 20.05 -14.27
C ALA A 121 4.07 18.78 -13.42
N ARG A 122 5.13 17.98 -13.20
CA ARG A 122 5.08 16.77 -12.38
C ARG A 122 4.71 17.08 -10.93
N LYS A 123 5.38 18.06 -10.32
CA LYS A 123 5.12 18.47 -8.94
C LYS A 123 3.71 19.03 -8.74
N LEU A 124 3.20 19.84 -9.67
CA LEU A 124 1.80 20.28 -9.64
C LEU A 124 0.80 19.11 -9.68
N ASN A 125 1.08 18.09 -10.48
CA ASN A 125 0.24 16.88 -10.50
C ASN A 125 0.32 16.13 -9.16
N MET A 126 1.52 15.96 -8.60
CA MET A 126 1.73 15.30 -7.31
C MET A 126 1.02 16.02 -6.16
N LEU A 127 1.06 17.36 -6.13
CA LEU A 127 0.33 18.16 -5.13
C LEU A 127 -1.17 17.91 -5.17
N LYS A 128 -1.76 17.75 -6.37
CA LYS A 128 -3.19 17.46 -6.55
C LYS A 128 -3.56 16.00 -6.24
N SER A 129 -2.75 15.05 -6.68
CA SER A 129 -3.00 13.61 -6.53
C SER A 129 -2.54 13.04 -5.19
N GLY A 130 -1.79 13.81 -4.39
CA GLY A 130 -1.29 13.39 -3.07
C GLY A 130 -2.35 13.29 -1.97
N ILE A 131 -3.57 13.80 -2.21
CA ILE A 131 -4.68 13.70 -1.27
C ILE A 131 -5.47 12.42 -1.57
N VAL A 132 -5.60 11.53 -0.59
CA VAL A 132 -6.33 10.27 -0.78
C VAL A 132 -7.84 10.50 -0.98
N ILE A 133 -8.45 11.38 -0.17
CA ILE A 133 -9.87 11.74 -0.25
C ILE A 133 -9.99 13.26 -0.33
N PRO A 134 -10.09 13.82 -1.54
CA PRO A 134 -10.24 15.26 -1.71
C PRO A 134 -11.62 15.71 -1.22
N ALA A 135 -11.65 16.78 -0.45
CA ALA A 135 -12.89 17.40 -0.01
C ALA A 135 -13.33 18.48 -1.03
N PRO A 136 -14.65 18.71 -1.21
CA PRO A 136 -15.14 19.85 -1.96
C PRO A 136 -14.67 21.19 -1.35
N MET A 137 -14.56 22.24 -2.16
CA MET A 137 -14.20 23.58 -1.66
C MET A 137 -15.29 24.21 -0.78
N ASP A 138 -16.52 23.69 -0.81
CA ASP A 138 -17.61 24.11 0.06
C ASP A 138 -17.32 23.71 1.51
N PRO A 139 -17.20 24.67 2.46
CA PRO A 139 -16.85 24.37 3.85
C PRO A 139 -17.84 23.45 4.58
N GLU A 140 -19.13 23.52 4.24
CA GLU A 140 -20.16 22.67 4.87
C GLU A 140 -19.98 21.21 4.40
N LYS A 141 -19.72 21.01 3.11
CA LYS A 141 -19.45 19.69 2.54
C LYS A 141 -18.09 19.12 3.02
N THR A 142 -17.09 19.96 3.20
CA THR A 142 -15.80 19.57 3.78
C THR A 142 -15.96 19.05 5.21
N ALA A 143 -16.76 19.76 6.02
CA ALA A 143 -17.07 19.33 7.38
C ALA A 143 -17.86 18.02 7.40
N GLU A 144 -18.89 17.89 6.53
CA GLU A 144 -19.67 16.67 6.36
C GLU A 144 -18.76 15.48 5.99
N GLN A 145 -17.86 15.65 5.03
CA GLN A 145 -16.93 14.58 4.60
C GLN A 145 -16.00 14.15 5.73
N SER A 146 -15.48 15.09 6.51
CA SER A 146 -14.63 14.81 7.66
C SER A 146 -15.38 14.03 8.73
N GLU A 147 -16.61 14.40 9.03
CA GLU A 147 -17.47 13.69 9.97
C GLU A 147 -17.81 12.27 9.49
N ILE A 148 -18.15 12.10 8.21
CA ILE A 148 -18.40 10.78 7.62
C ILE A 148 -17.16 9.89 7.72
N GLY A 149 -15.99 10.40 7.37
CA GLY A 149 -14.74 9.66 7.45
C GLY A 149 -14.40 9.19 8.87
N ALA A 150 -14.59 10.07 9.86
CA ALA A 150 -14.43 9.72 11.28
C ALA A 150 -15.45 8.66 11.74
N ASN A 151 -16.70 8.81 11.32
CA ASN A 151 -17.78 7.86 11.66
C ASN A 151 -17.51 6.48 11.06
N LEU A 152 -17.12 6.38 9.79
CA LEU A 152 -16.81 5.11 9.13
C LEU A 152 -15.66 4.36 9.84
N LYS A 153 -14.57 5.06 10.15
CA LYS A 153 -13.44 4.49 10.91
C LYS A 153 -13.86 4.07 12.31
N GLY A 154 -14.66 4.91 12.98
CA GLY A 154 -15.17 4.63 14.33
C GLY A 154 -16.13 3.45 14.38
N MET A 155 -17.01 3.30 13.38
CA MET A 155 -17.93 2.15 13.27
C MET A 155 -17.14 0.85 13.06
N TYR A 156 -16.13 0.87 12.20
CA TYR A 156 -15.26 -0.28 11.98
C TYR A 156 -14.47 -0.64 13.26
N GLY A 157 -13.80 0.32 13.89
CA GLY A 157 -12.92 0.07 15.03
C GLY A 157 -13.66 -0.36 16.32
N ARG A 158 -14.95 0.02 16.46
CA ARG A 158 -15.82 -0.41 17.59
C ARG A 158 -16.69 -1.61 17.23
N GLY A 159 -16.52 -2.14 16.00
CA GLY A 159 -17.29 -3.28 15.52
C GLY A 159 -17.11 -4.50 16.40
N SER A 160 -18.20 -5.19 16.69
CA SER A 160 -18.23 -6.47 17.39
C SER A 160 -19.43 -7.29 16.97
N TYR A 161 -19.32 -8.59 17.08
CA TYR A 161 -20.42 -9.52 16.88
C TYR A 161 -20.86 -10.08 18.22
N CYS A 162 -22.15 -9.94 18.57
CA CYS A 162 -22.71 -10.50 19.79
C CYS A 162 -23.49 -11.76 19.48
N ARG A 163 -23.10 -12.87 20.10
CA ARG A 163 -23.79 -14.17 20.03
C ARG A 163 -25.12 -14.14 20.78
N GLU A 164 -26.02 -15.08 20.48
CA GLU A 164 -27.32 -15.19 21.16
C GLU A 164 -27.19 -15.45 22.67
N ASP A 165 -26.10 -16.08 23.12
CA ASP A 165 -25.79 -16.32 24.53
C ASP A 165 -25.34 -15.06 25.29
N GLY A 166 -25.17 -13.93 24.58
CA GLY A 166 -24.81 -12.61 25.13
C GLY A 166 -23.31 -12.33 25.15
N GLY A 167 -22.45 -13.23 24.67
CA GLY A 167 -21.02 -12.98 24.45
C GLY A 167 -20.79 -12.13 23.19
N CYS A 168 -20.03 -11.02 23.30
CA CYS A 168 -19.65 -10.20 22.16
C CYS A 168 -18.16 -10.41 21.86
N LEU A 169 -17.85 -10.65 20.57
CA LEU A 169 -16.50 -10.88 20.06
C LEU A 169 -16.06 -9.68 19.21
N ALA A 170 -14.89 -9.15 19.50
CA ALA A 170 -14.22 -8.15 18.68
C ALA A 170 -13.59 -8.82 17.44
N LEU A 171 -13.13 -7.99 16.47
CA LEU A 171 -12.53 -8.50 15.24
C LEU A 171 -11.40 -9.49 15.51
N GLY A 172 -10.45 -9.16 16.40
CA GLY A 172 -9.30 -10.04 16.69
C GLY A 172 -9.73 -11.42 17.16
N GLU A 173 -10.71 -11.51 18.07
CA GLU A 173 -11.23 -12.80 18.56
C GLU A 173 -11.92 -13.60 17.44
N LEU A 174 -12.56 -12.91 16.48
CA LEU A 174 -13.16 -13.56 15.30
C LEU A 174 -12.08 -14.00 14.30
N GLU A 175 -10.99 -13.25 14.15
CA GLU A 175 -9.83 -13.62 13.34
C GLU A 175 -9.12 -14.84 13.91
N ASP A 176 -8.96 -14.94 15.25
CA ASP A 176 -8.41 -16.12 15.90
C ASP A 176 -9.27 -17.37 15.61
N ILE A 177 -10.61 -17.26 15.68
CA ILE A 177 -11.51 -18.35 15.28
C ILE A 177 -11.30 -18.74 13.82
N MET A 178 -11.23 -17.74 12.92
CA MET A 178 -11.00 -18.00 11.49
C MET A 178 -9.66 -18.70 11.24
N ALA A 179 -8.63 -18.39 11.98
CA ALA A 179 -7.30 -18.99 11.85
C ALA A 179 -7.22 -20.40 12.41
N GLU A 180 -7.79 -20.63 13.60
CA GLU A 180 -7.54 -21.83 14.40
C GLU A 180 -8.64 -22.87 14.28
N SER A 181 -9.92 -22.48 14.15
CA SER A 181 -11.03 -23.42 14.09
C SER A 181 -11.01 -24.25 12.80
N ARG A 182 -11.53 -25.48 12.94
CA ARG A 182 -11.76 -26.38 11.80
C ARG A 182 -13.22 -26.85 11.74
N ASP A 183 -14.10 -26.28 12.58
CA ASP A 183 -15.54 -26.50 12.51
C ASP A 183 -16.17 -25.54 11.49
N PRO A 184 -16.71 -26.02 10.36
CA PRO A 184 -17.26 -25.15 9.33
C PRO A 184 -18.46 -24.32 9.80
N ALA A 185 -19.20 -24.76 10.83
CA ALA A 185 -20.31 -23.99 11.37
C ALA A 185 -19.82 -22.83 12.23
N GLU A 186 -18.80 -23.03 13.06
CA GLU A 186 -18.16 -21.98 13.84
C GLU A 186 -17.44 -20.95 12.96
N LEU A 187 -16.72 -21.41 11.92
CA LEU A 187 -16.10 -20.55 10.91
C LEU A 187 -17.15 -19.70 10.18
N LEU A 188 -18.30 -20.28 9.83
CA LEU A 188 -19.39 -19.55 9.17
C LEU A 188 -20.01 -18.51 10.11
N GLU A 189 -20.20 -18.85 11.39
CA GLU A 189 -20.72 -17.92 12.39
C GLU A 189 -19.77 -16.71 12.57
N ALA A 190 -18.48 -16.95 12.77
CA ALA A 190 -17.48 -15.90 12.92
C ALA A 190 -17.41 -14.99 11.67
N TRP A 191 -17.36 -15.60 10.49
CA TRP A 191 -17.32 -14.91 9.22
C TRP A 191 -18.56 -14.04 8.96
N ALA A 192 -19.77 -14.59 9.18
CA ALA A 192 -21.03 -13.87 9.00
C ALA A 192 -21.23 -12.81 10.08
N GLY A 193 -20.84 -13.12 11.31
CA GLY A 193 -20.92 -12.23 12.47
C GLY A 193 -20.18 -10.93 12.25
N TRP A 194 -18.93 -10.96 11.80
CA TRP A 194 -18.19 -9.74 11.49
C TRP A 194 -18.86 -8.87 10.43
N ARG A 195 -19.52 -9.48 9.44
CA ARG A 195 -20.19 -8.74 8.36
C ARG A 195 -21.48 -8.04 8.76
N THR A 196 -21.96 -8.25 9.97
CA THR A 196 -23.11 -7.49 10.52
C THR A 196 -22.73 -6.05 10.89
N VAL A 197 -21.45 -5.73 10.98
CA VAL A 197 -20.94 -4.40 11.33
C VAL A 197 -21.10 -3.41 10.17
N SER A 198 -21.00 -3.89 8.92
CA SER A 198 -20.86 -3.02 7.74
C SER A 198 -22.15 -2.48 7.10
N PRO A 199 -23.34 -3.07 7.20
CA PRO A 199 -24.53 -2.55 6.53
C PRO A 199 -24.85 -1.09 6.90
N ALA A 200 -24.68 -0.69 8.16
CA ALA A 200 -24.89 0.68 8.61
C ALA A 200 -23.88 1.69 8.04
N MET A 201 -22.73 1.23 7.53
CA MET A 201 -21.74 2.07 6.87
C MET A 201 -22.11 2.41 5.42
N LYS A 202 -22.92 1.57 4.75
CA LYS A 202 -23.24 1.70 3.31
C LYS A 202 -23.72 3.10 2.91
N PRO A 203 -24.73 3.72 3.56
CA PRO A 203 -25.19 5.06 3.18
C PRO A 203 -24.13 6.14 3.42
N LEU A 204 -23.33 6.02 4.46
CA LEU A 204 -22.24 6.96 4.74
C LEU A 204 -21.14 6.84 3.69
N TYR A 205 -20.76 5.62 3.31
CA TYR A 205 -19.77 5.38 2.27
C TYR A 205 -20.23 5.92 0.91
N ALA A 206 -21.49 5.69 0.54
CA ALA A 206 -22.08 6.24 -0.68
C ALA A 206 -21.99 7.78 -0.70
N ARG A 207 -22.35 8.44 0.42
CA ARG A 207 -22.26 9.89 0.53
C ARG A 207 -20.82 10.40 0.47
N GLN A 208 -19.89 9.68 1.08
CA GLN A 208 -18.46 10.02 0.99
C GLN A 208 -17.94 9.93 -0.45
N VAL A 209 -18.36 8.94 -1.22
CA VAL A 209 -18.01 8.80 -2.65
C VAL A 209 -18.50 10.01 -3.45
N GLU A 210 -19.74 10.48 -3.21
CA GLU A 210 -20.28 11.68 -3.88
C GLU A 210 -19.42 12.92 -3.59
N LEU A 211 -19.10 13.15 -2.31
CA LEU A 211 -18.30 14.31 -1.87
C LEU A 211 -16.87 14.23 -2.41
N ALA A 212 -16.23 13.06 -2.32
CA ALA A 212 -14.87 12.86 -2.81
C ALA A 212 -14.78 13.02 -4.34
N ASN A 213 -15.79 12.58 -5.08
CA ASN A 213 -15.87 12.82 -6.52
C ASN A 213 -16.07 14.29 -6.86
N GLU A 214 -16.82 15.04 -6.05
CA GLU A 214 -16.94 16.49 -6.21
C GLU A 214 -15.59 17.16 -6.00
N GLY A 215 -14.87 16.84 -4.91
CA GLY A 215 -13.51 17.33 -4.65
C GLY A 215 -12.52 16.96 -5.75
N ALA A 216 -12.55 15.73 -6.25
CA ALA A 216 -11.68 15.30 -7.36
C ALA A 216 -11.93 16.12 -8.64
N ARG A 217 -13.20 16.41 -8.97
CA ARG A 217 -13.55 17.26 -10.12
C ARG A 217 -13.06 18.71 -9.94
N GLU A 218 -13.13 19.25 -8.75
CA GLU A 218 -12.59 20.60 -8.45
C GLU A 218 -11.07 20.66 -8.62
N LEU A 219 -10.36 19.54 -8.41
CA LEU A 219 -8.92 19.40 -8.68
C LEU A 219 -8.60 19.14 -10.18
N GLY A 220 -9.61 18.87 -11.02
CA GLY A 220 -9.46 18.69 -12.46
C GLY A 220 -9.44 17.23 -12.93
N PHE A 221 -9.91 16.29 -12.10
CA PHE A 221 -10.08 14.88 -12.45
C PHE A 221 -11.56 14.55 -12.70
N ASP A 222 -11.85 13.53 -13.50
CA ASP A 222 -13.23 13.13 -13.79
C ASP A 222 -13.94 12.56 -12.56
N ASP A 223 -13.22 11.75 -11.77
CA ASP A 223 -13.68 11.12 -10.55
C ASP A 223 -12.48 10.77 -9.64
N LEU A 224 -12.76 10.28 -8.42
CA LEU A 224 -11.74 9.88 -7.45
C LEU A 224 -10.88 8.71 -7.96
N GLY A 225 -11.45 7.78 -8.71
CA GLY A 225 -10.72 6.64 -9.27
C GLY A 225 -9.71 7.08 -10.33
N THR A 226 -10.09 8.03 -11.18
CA THR A 226 -9.18 8.65 -12.16
C THR A 226 -8.06 9.41 -11.45
N MET A 227 -8.36 10.14 -10.37
CA MET A 227 -7.36 10.83 -9.56
C MET A 227 -6.34 9.83 -8.95
N TRP A 228 -6.79 8.74 -8.35
CA TRP A 228 -5.90 7.73 -7.79
C TRP A 228 -5.00 7.09 -8.84
N ARG A 229 -5.57 6.71 -9.99
CA ARG A 229 -4.81 6.11 -11.10
C ARG A 229 -3.81 7.06 -11.73
N SER A 230 -4.07 8.38 -11.71
CA SER A 230 -3.14 9.38 -12.26
C SER A 230 -1.79 9.45 -11.52
N ALA A 231 -1.71 8.87 -10.30
CA ALA A 231 -0.48 8.81 -9.53
C ALA A 231 0.51 7.73 -10.02
N TYR A 232 0.12 6.88 -10.99
CA TYR A 232 0.94 5.77 -11.48
C TYR A 232 1.69 6.08 -12.79
N ASP A 233 1.89 7.35 -13.14
CA ASP A 233 2.71 7.80 -14.28
C ASP A 233 2.32 7.16 -15.63
N MET A 234 1.04 6.87 -15.82
CA MET A 234 0.48 6.37 -17.08
C MET A 234 -0.97 6.88 -17.25
N ASP A 235 -1.55 6.68 -18.43
CA ASP A 235 -2.94 7.06 -18.67
C ASP A 235 -3.85 6.33 -17.65
N PRO A 236 -4.64 7.05 -16.84
CA PRO A 236 -5.55 6.44 -15.88
C PRO A 236 -6.54 5.45 -16.48
N ALA A 237 -6.88 5.57 -17.77
CA ALA A 237 -7.76 4.65 -18.47
C ALA A 237 -7.06 3.34 -18.88
N GLU A 238 -5.74 3.37 -19.09
CA GLU A 238 -4.95 2.18 -19.46
C GLU A 238 -4.47 1.38 -18.26
N PHE A 239 -4.33 2.00 -17.08
CA PHE A 239 -3.78 1.37 -15.88
C PHE A 239 -4.52 0.09 -15.45
N PRO A 240 -5.87 -0.01 -15.45
CA PRO A 240 -6.56 -1.26 -15.13
C PRO A 240 -6.19 -2.40 -16.08
N GLY A 241 -5.97 -2.12 -17.37
CA GLY A 241 -5.54 -3.11 -18.35
C GLY A 241 -4.12 -3.64 -18.10
N GLU A 242 -3.22 -2.80 -17.58
CA GLU A 242 -1.88 -3.25 -17.18
C GLU A 242 -1.94 -4.19 -15.99
N LEU A 243 -2.82 -3.93 -15.00
CA LEU A 243 -3.04 -4.83 -13.88
C LEU A 243 -3.65 -6.17 -14.30
N ASP A 244 -4.64 -6.15 -15.21
CA ASP A 244 -5.24 -7.37 -15.76
C ASP A 244 -4.20 -8.20 -16.51
N LYS A 245 -3.30 -7.57 -17.29
CA LYS A 245 -2.18 -8.26 -17.96
C LYS A 245 -1.23 -8.94 -16.96
N LEU A 246 -0.88 -8.26 -15.86
CA LEU A 246 -0.05 -8.86 -14.81
C LEU A 246 -0.75 -10.05 -14.16
N TRP A 247 -2.05 -9.94 -13.93
CA TRP A 247 -2.85 -11.04 -13.42
C TRP A 247 -2.90 -12.24 -14.38
N GLU A 248 -3.10 -12.00 -15.68
CA GLU A 248 -3.10 -13.05 -16.69
C GLU A 248 -1.78 -13.84 -16.73
N GLN A 249 -0.65 -13.20 -16.44
CA GLN A 249 0.64 -13.89 -16.37
C GLN A 249 0.73 -14.88 -15.20
N VAL A 250 0.15 -14.56 -14.03
CA VAL A 250 0.30 -15.33 -12.79
C VAL A 250 -0.90 -16.23 -12.49
N SER A 251 -2.05 -15.97 -13.11
CA SER A 251 -3.29 -16.72 -12.85
C SER A 251 -3.15 -18.25 -13.02
N PRO A 252 -2.34 -18.82 -13.94
CA PRO A 252 -2.17 -20.27 -14.03
C PRO A 252 -1.61 -20.90 -12.73
N LEU A 253 -0.67 -20.24 -12.06
CA LEU A 253 -0.16 -20.70 -10.75
C LEU A 253 -1.24 -20.62 -9.67
N TYR A 254 -1.97 -19.50 -9.64
CA TYR A 254 -3.09 -19.33 -8.71
C TYR A 254 -4.19 -20.39 -8.92
N GLU A 255 -4.57 -20.66 -10.17
CA GLU A 255 -5.58 -21.67 -10.51
C GLU A 255 -5.14 -23.08 -10.10
N ALA A 256 -3.87 -23.40 -10.27
CA ALA A 256 -3.31 -24.68 -9.82
C ALA A 256 -3.34 -24.80 -8.28
N LEU A 257 -2.96 -23.72 -7.57
CA LEU A 257 -3.05 -23.66 -6.11
C LEU A 257 -4.50 -23.77 -5.62
N HIS A 258 -5.42 -22.99 -6.20
CA HIS A 258 -6.85 -23.02 -5.89
C HIS A 258 -7.45 -24.42 -6.08
N CYS A 259 -7.13 -25.09 -7.19
CA CYS A 259 -7.59 -26.45 -7.48
C CYS A 259 -7.15 -27.45 -6.41
N HIS A 260 -5.88 -27.41 -6.02
CA HIS A 260 -5.33 -28.26 -4.96
C HIS A 260 -6.00 -27.96 -3.61
N VAL A 261 -6.07 -26.69 -3.21
CA VAL A 261 -6.69 -26.26 -1.95
C VAL A 261 -8.16 -26.69 -1.89
N ARG A 262 -8.94 -26.43 -2.95
CA ARG A 262 -10.34 -26.86 -3.02
C ARG A 262 -10.51 -28.36 -2.82
N ALA A 263 -9.66 -29.16 -3.48
CA ALA A 263 -9.72 -30.62 -3.36
C ALA A 263 -9.41 -31.07 -1.92
N ARG A 264 -8.40 -30.50 -1.27
CA ARG A 264 -8.03 -30.80 0.11
C ARG A 264 -9.11 -30.39 1.11
N LEU A 265 -9.73 -29.23 0.89
CA LEU A 265 -10.86 -28.77 1.72
C LEU A 265 -12.10 -29.65 1.52
N ALA A 266 -12.36 -30.15 0.29
CA ALA A 266 -13.44 -31.11 0.03
C ALA A 266 -13.20 -32.48 0.71
N GLU A 267 -11.94 -32.94 0.80
CA GLU A 267 -11.56 -34.12 1.58
C GLU A 267 -11.78 -33.91 3.09
N THR A 268 -11.55 -32.71 3.59
CA THR A 268 -11.68 -32.37 5.01
C THR A 268 -13.14 -32.15 5.44
N TYR A 269 -13.89 -31.34 4.66
CA TYR A 269 -15.23 -30.86 5.03
C TYR A 269 -16.37 -31.55 4.28
N GLY A 270 -16.06 -32.35 3.26
CA GLY A 270 -17.04 -33.04 2.42
C GLY A 270 -17.51 -32.21 1.23
N SER A 271 -17.99 -32.91 0.20
CA SER A 271 -18.43 -32.31 -1.08
C SER A 271 -19.74 -31.51 -0.98
N GLU A 272 -20.49 -31.64 0.10
CA GLU A 272 -21.68 -30.82 0.36
C GLU A 272 -21.30 -29.42 0.82
N VAL A 273 -20.19 -29.27 1.55
CA VAL A 273 -19.64 -28.00 2.04
C VAL A 273 -18.73 -27.35 0.99
N VAL A 274 -17.88 -28.15 0.35
CA VAL A 274 -16.96 -27.71 -0.71
C VAL A 274 -17.28 -28.47 -2.00
N PRO A 275 -18.07 -27.91 -2.91
CA PRO A 275 -18.41 -28.55 -4.18
C PRO A 275 -17.16 -28.86 -5.02
N ALA A 276 -17.19 -29.97 -5.76
CA ALA A 276 -16.08 -30.42 -6.62
C ALA A 276 -15.77 -29.42 -7.77
N GLY A 277 -16.70 -28.56 -8.13
CA GLY A 277 -16.55 -27.46 -9.07
C GLY A 277 -17.10 -26.18 -8.47
N GLY A 278 -16.72 -25.03 -9.03
CA GLY A 278 -17.17 -23.73 -8.54
C GLY A 278 -16.25 -23.09 -7.48
N PRO A 279 -16.66 -21.95 -6.92
CA PRO A 279 -15.85 -21.19 -5.98
C PRO A 279 -15.71 -21.90 -4.62
N ILE A 280 -14.61 -21.63 -3.92
CA ILE A 280 -14.40 -22.05 -2.52
C ILE A 280 -15.22 -21.14 -1.59
N PRO A 281 -16.00 -21.67 -0.63
CA PRO A 281 -16.69 -20.84 0.36
C PRO A 281 -15.70 -20.02 1.20
N ALA A 282 -15.88 -18.71 1.26
CA ALA A 282 -14.92 -17.76 1.83
C ALA A 282 -14.52 -18.04 3.29
N HIS A 283 -15.42 -18.62 4.10
CA HIS A 283 -15.18 -18.89 5.52
C HIS A 283 -14.21 -20.06 5.79
N LEU A 284 -13.84 -20.85 4.77
CA LEU A 284 -13.01 -22.05 4.93
C LEU A 284 -11.51 -21.81 4.68
N LEU A 285 -11.12 -20.59 4.36
CA LEU A 285 -9.77 -20.26 3.90
C LEU A 285 -8.85 -19.67 5.00
N GLY A 286 -9.23 -19.82 6.27
CA GLY A 286 -8.36 -19.49 7.41
C GLY A 286 -8.15 -18.02 7.69
N ASN A 287 -8.84 -17.12 6.98
CA ASN A 287 -8.71 -15.67 7.12
C ASN A 287 -10.07 -14.98 6.94
N MET A 288 -10.34 -13.93 7.73
CA MET A 288 -11.62 -13.23 7.73
C MET A 288 -12.05 -12.75 6.33
N TRP A 289 -11.11 -12.37 5.50
CA TRP A 289 -11.37 -11.88 4.12
C TRP A 289 -10.97 -12.90 3.05
N ALA A 290 -10.45 -14.07 3.43
CA ALA A 290 -9.89 -15.07 2.51
C ALA A 290 -8.83 -14.44 1.55
N GLN A 291 -8.05 -13.50 2.05
CA GLN A 291 -6.99 -12.83 1.30
C GLN A 291 -5.63 -13.50 1.46
N SER A 292 -5.39 -14.25 2.54
CA SER A 292 -4.28 -15.15 2.78
C SER A 292 -4.84 -16.50 3.23
N TRP A 293 -4.17 -17.59 2.84
CA TRP A 293 -4.60 -18.95 3.14
C TRP A 293 -3.58 -19.70 4.01
N GLU A 294 -2.60 -19.04 4.57
CA GLU A 294 -1.52 -19.66 5.35
C GLU A 294 -2.01 -20.43 6.57
N ASN A 295 -3.09 -19.97 7.23
CA ASN A 295 -3.65 -20.63 8.41
C ASN A 295 -4.27 -22.00 8.14
N ILE A 296 -4.48 -22.37 6.87
CA ILE A 296 -4.92 -23.72 6.48
C ILE A 296 -3.78 -24.59 5.93
N TYR A 297 -2.51 -24.18 6.12
CA TYR A 297 -1.34 -24.90 5.61
C TYR A 297 -1.36 -26.39 5.96
N GLU A 298 -1.67 -26.75 7.20
CA GLU A 298 -1.72 -28.14 7.66
C GLU A 298 -2.72 -29.03 6.89
N LEU A 299 -3.77 -28.42 6.32
CA LEU A 299 -4.77 -29.14 5.54
C LEU A 299 -4.31 -29.42 4.10
N VAL A 300 -3.38 -28.60 3.58
CA VAL A 300 -3.01 -28.58 2.16
C VAL A 300 -1.54 -28.85 1.88
N ALA A 301 -0.74 -28.98 2.94
CA ALA A 301 0.71 -29.16 2.85
C ALA A 301 1.11 -30.39 2.02
N PRO A 302 2.25 -30.32 1.30
CA PRO A 302 2.87 -31.49 0.68
C PRO A 302 3.24 -32.55 1.72
N PRO A 303 3.33 -33.83 1.33
CA PRO A 303 3.62 -34.92 2.28
C PRO A 303 5.00 -34.85 2.97
N GLN A 304 5.95 -34.14 2.41
CA GLN A 304 7.30 -33.93 2.96
C GLN A 304 7.50 -32.44 3.18
N THR A 305 7.44 -31.99 4.44
CA THR A 305 7.39 -30.56 4.79
C THR A 305 8.48 -30.07 5.71
N ALA A 306 9.39 -30.94 6.16
CA ALA A 306 10.44 -30.53 7.09
C ALA A 306 11.46 -29.64 6.36
N ALA A 307 11.54 -28.38 6.74
CA ALA A 307 12.52 -27.41 6.22
C ALA A 307 13.98 -27.79 6.53
N GLY A 308 14.20 -28.82 7.32
CA GLY A 308 15.53 -29.26 7.74
C GLY A 308 16.16 -28.43 8.85
N TYR A 309 15.62 -27.24 9.16
CA TYR A 309 16.08 -26.35 10.23
C TYR A 309 14.95 -25.53 10.83
N ASP A 310 15.15 -25.11 12.08
CA ASP A 310 14.28 -24.17 12.81
C ASP A 310 15.11 -22.91 13.12
N LEU A 311 14.89 -21.85 12.33
CA LEU A 311 15.64 -20.61 12.49
C LEU A 311 15.37 -19.97 13.86
N THR A 312 14.15 -20.08 14.41
CA THR A 312 13.85 -19.56 15.75
C THR A 312 14.69 -20.26 16.82
N ALA A 313 14.77 -21.59 16.78
CA ALA A 313 15.61 -22.35 17.69
C ALA A 313 17.10 -21.98 17.53
N ILE A 314 17.58 -21.89 16.31
CA ILE A 314 18.99 -21.53 15.99
C ILE A 314 19.34 -20.15 16.56
N LEU A 315 18.51 -19.12 16.31
CA LEU A 315 18.75 -17.77 16.83
C LEU A 315 18.82 -17.74 18.36
N ASN A 316 17.95 -18.49 19.04
CA ASN A 316 17.96 -18.59 20.49
C ASN A 316 19.19 -19.35 21.01
N ASP A 317 19.59 -20.46 20.38
CA ASP A 317 20.76 -21.27 20.76
C ASP A 317 22.07 -20.50 20.55
N GLU A 318 22.17 -19.68 19.48
CA GLU A 318 23.31 -18.79 19.21
C GLU A 318 23.30 -17.51 20.07
N GLY A 319 22.29 -17.34 20.92
CA GLY A 319 22.20 -16.23 21.88
C GLY A 319 21.93 -14.87 21.25
N TYR A 320 21.20 -14.86 20.14
CA TYR A 320 20.72 -13.60 19.54
C TYR A 320 19.83 -12.83 20.49
N ASP A 321 19.87 -11.52 20.39
CA ASP A 321 18.93 -10.58 20.98
C ASP A 321 18.41 -9.61 19.90
N ALA A 322 17.51 -8.73 20.28
CA ALA A 322 16.92 -7.75 19.35
C ALA A 322 17.99 -6.91 18.62
N ILE A 323 19.03 -6.49 19.35
CA ILE A 323 20.09 -5.64 18.77
C ILE A 323 20.97 -6.43 17.78
N SER A 324 21.33 -7.68 18.12
CA SER A 324 22.13 -8.53 17.22
C SER A 324 21.35 -8.90 15.96
N MET A 325 20.03 -9.11 16.05
CA MET A 325 19.18 -9.31 14.87
C MET A 325 19.19 -8.07 13.94
N VAL A 326 19.03 -6.86 14.48
CA VAL A 326 19.06 -5.61 13.69
C VAL A 326 20.45 -5.38 13.09
N LYS A 327 21.53 -5.66 13.83
CA LYS A 327 22.91 -5.57 13.29
C LYS A 327 23.14 -6.55 12.16
N THR A 328 22.55 -7.73 12.21
CA THR A 328 22.61 -8.71 11.11
C THR A 328 21.89 -8.18 9.87
N GLY A 329 20.71 -7.54 10.04
CA GLY A 329 20.04 -6.85 8.96
C GLY A 329 20.87 -5.69 8.37
N GLU A 330 21.47 -4.83 9.20
CA GLU A 330 22.38 -3.78 8.72
C GLU A 330 23.56 -4.36 7.96
N ALA A 331 24.18 -5.43 8.47
CA ALA A 331 25.30 -6.11 7.80
C ALA A 331 24.90 -6.66 6.43
N PHE A 332 23.62 -7.04 6.23
CA PHE A 332 23.13 -7.42 4.91
C PHE A 332 23.28 -6.25 3.92
N PHE A 333 22.81 -5.06 4.27
CA PHE A 333 22.93 -3.87 3.41
C PHE A 333 24.38 -3.42 3.22
N SER A 334 25.19 -3.45 4.29
CA SER A 334 26.63 -3.15 4.18
C SER A 334 27.35 -4.11 3.24
N SER A 335 26.94 -5.38 3.19
CA SER A 335 27.48 -6.39 2.25
C SER A 335 27.15 -6.10 0.79
N LEU A 336 26.09 -5.31 0.54
CA LEU A 336 25.70 -4.81 -0.78
C LEU A 336 26.42 -3.51 -1.16
N GLY A 337 27.18 -2.90 -0.23
CA GLY A 337 27.90 -1.64 -0.44
C GLY A 337 27.17 -0.40 0.06
N PHE A 338 26.04 -0.54 0.76
CA PHE A 338 25.40 0.59 1.42
C PHE A 338 26.18 1.03 2.67
N GLU A 339 26.11 2.31 3.01
CA GLU A 339 26.71 2.84 4.22
C GLU A 339 25.98 2.33 5.47
N GLU A 340 26.73 2.14 6.58
CA GLU A 340 26.17 1.81 7.88
C GLU A 340 25.13 2.85 8.31
N LEU A 341 24.13 2.44 9.09
CA LEU A 341 23.11 3.32 9.63
C LEU A 341 23.72 4.36 10.59
N PRO A 342 23.17 5.57 10.65
CA PRO A 342 23.73 6.63 11.50
C PRO A 342 23.62 6.26 13.00
N GLU A 343 24.49 6.81 13.84
CA GLU A 343 24.48 6.59 15.30
C GLU A 343 23.12 6.90 15.90
N THR A 344 22.44 7.93 15.38
CA THR A 344 21.08 8.33 15.79
C THR A 344 20.03 7.26 15.59
N PHE A 345 20.18 6.35 14.61
CA PHE A 345 19.32 5.20 14.41
C PHE A 345 19.35 4.28 15.64
N TRP A 346 20.56 3.96 16.11
CA TRP A 346 20.77 3.09 17.26
C TRP A 346 20.33 3.72 18.60
N GLU A 347 20.47 5.03 18.73
CA GLU A 347 20.09 5.78 19.91
C GLU A 347 18.58 6.00 20.04
N ARG A 348 17.85 6.13 18.90
CA ARG A 348 16.49 6.65 18.88
C ARG A 348 15.43 5.64 18.46
N SER A 349 15.81 4.51 17.87
CA SER A 349 14.88 3.45 17.52
C SER A 349 14.30 2.76 18.75
N LEU A 350 13.13 2.14 18.59
CA LEU A 350 12.53 1.26 19.59
C LEU A 350 12.65 -0.19 19.13
N PHE A 351 13.55 -0.95 19.72
CA PHE A 351 13.79 -2.35 19.38
C PHE A 351 13.06 -3.35 20.27
N VAL A 352 12.71 -2.96 21.50
CA VAL A 352 12.10 -3.85 22.50
C VAL A 352 10.94 -3.13 23.18
N LYS A 353 9.86 -3.87 23.47
CA LYS A 353 8.72 -3.33 24.18
C LYS A 353 9.12 -2.81 25.56
N PRO A 354 8.89 -1.53 25.89
CA PRO A 354 9.13 -1.00 27.23
C PRO A 354 8.22 -1.66 28.27
N ALA A 355 8.74 -1.86 29.49
CA ALA A 355 7.96 -2.43 30.58
C ALA A 355 7.07 -1.42 31.32
N ASP A 356 7.29 -0.12 31.09
CA ASP A 356 6.75 1.00 31.86
C ASP A 356 5.66 1.81 31.14
N ARG A 357 5.39 1.49 29.87
CA ARG A 357 4.40 2.22 29.07
C ARG A 357 3.87 1.38 27.91
N ASP A 358 2.73 1.79 27.40
CA ASP A 358 2.16 1.26 26.16
C ASP A 358 2.78 1.90 24.93
N VAL A 359 3.03 1.09 23.92
CA VAL A 359 3.58 1.47 22.61
C VAL A 359 2.87 0.70 21.50
N VAL A 360 2.91 1.23 20.29
CA VAL A 360 2.49 0.49 19.10
C VAL A 360 3.58 -0.50 18.71
N CYS A 361 3.38 -1.80 18.94
CA CYS A 361 4.36 -2.85 18.68
C CYS A 361 4.49 -3.24 17.21
N HIS A 362 3.51 -2.92 16.35
CA HIS A 362 3.60 -3.19 14.92
C HIS A 362 4.87 -2.57 14.34
N ALA A 363 5.66 -3.38 13.63
CA ALA A 363 6.91 -2.94 13.00
C ALA A 363 6.68 -1.77 12.04
N SER A 364 7.61 -0.83 12.01
CA SER A 364 7.55 0.31 11.09
C SER A 364 8.89 1.03 11.00
N ALA A 365 9.24 1.45 9.78
CA ALA A 365 10.40 2.29 9.48
C ALA A 365 9.99 3.76 9.41
N TRP A 366 10.84 4.64 9.90
CA TRP A 366 10.59 6.08 10.03
C TRP A 366 11.76 6.89 9.49
N ASP A 367 11.45 7.98 8.81
CA ASP A 367 12.37 9.06 8.48
C ASP A 367 11.83 10.35 9.08
N ILE A 368 12.37 10.77 10.22
CA ILE A 368 11.80 11.83 11.05
C ILE A 368 12.04 13.22 10.49
N ASP A 369 13.13 13.42 9.79
CA ASP A 369 13.54 14.73 9.25
C ASP A 369 13.71 14.73 7.74
N GLU A 370 13.42 13.59 7.10
CA GLU A 370 13.60 13.36 5.66
C GLU A 370 15.02 13.60 5.19
N GLN A 371 15.97 13.33 6.07
CA GLN A 371 17.41 13.45 5.82
C GLN A 371 18.18 12.24 6.32
N ASP A 372 18.41 12.11 7.62
CA ASP A 372 19.22 11.03 8.20
C ASP A 372 18.78 10.63 9.64
N ASP A 373 17.68 11.19 10.17
CA ASP A 373 17.08 10.73 11.42
C ASP A 373 16.16 9.54 11.18
N LEU A 374 16.78 8.47 10.67
CA LEU A 374 16.12 7.20 10.40
C LEU A 374 15.90 6.42 11.69
N ARG A 375 14.77 5.72 11.78
CA ARG A 375 14.43 4.88 12.95
C ARG A 375 13.61 3.68 12.51
N ILE A 376 13.68 2.61 13.30
CA ILE A 376 12.64 1.56 13.32
C ILE A 376 11.95 1.54 14.68
N LYS A 377 10.69 1.15 14.67
CA LYS A 377 9.90 0.86 15.87
C LYS A 377 9.35 -0.54 15.74
N MET A 378 9.75 -1.41 16.66
CA MET A 378 9.36 -2.81 16.67
C MET A 378 9.49 -3.35 18.10
N CYS A 379 8.60 -4.24 18.51
CA CYS A 379 8.76 -5.00 19.75
C CYS A 379 9.35 -6.36 19.39
N ILE A 380 10.66 -6.40 19.16
CA ILE A 380 11.36 -7.56 18.61
C ILE A 380 11.37 -8.71 19.60
N ASP A 381 10.86 -9.87 19.17
CA ASP A 381 11.08 -11.16 19.77
C ASP A 381 12.12 -11.96 18.97
N VAL A 382 12.92 -12.81 19.64
CA VAL A 382 13.93 -13.62 18.94
C VAL A 382 13.26 -14.81 18.26
N ASN A 383 12.86 -14.60 16.99
CA ASN A 383 12.20 -15.61 16.17
C ASN A 383 12.48 -15.39 14.67
N ALA A 384 12.10 -16.37 13.86
CA ALA A 384 12.33 -16.35 12.41
C ALA A 384 11.51 -15.28 11.69
N GLU A 385 10.32 -14.96 12.19
CA GLU A 385 9.42 -13.96 11.60
C GLU A 385 10.01 -12.56 11.78
N ASP A 386 10.33 -12.19 13.02
CA ASP A 386 10.91 -10.88 13.33
C ASP A 386 12.27 -10.68 12.65
N PHE A 387 13.05 -11.76 12.48
CA PHE A 387 14.29 -11.70 11.72
C PHE A 387 14.05 -11.26 10.26
N LYS A 388 13.01 -11.76 9.61
CA LYS A 388 12.62 -11.32 8.25
C LYS A 388 12.06 -9.91 8.25
N VAL A 389 11.18 -9.58 9.20
CA VAL A 389 10.57 -8.26 9.31
C VAL A 389 11.64 -7.17 9.52
N ILE A 390 12.69 -7.44 10.29
CA ILE A 390 13.83 -6.50 10.43
C ILE A 390 14.46 -6.19 9.07
N HIS A 391 14.72 -7.17 8.22
CA HIS A 391 15.29 -6.93 6.89
C HIS A 391 14.34 -6.14 5.99
N HIS A 392 13.03 -6.39 6.10
CA HIS A 392 11.98 -5.64 5.40
C HIS A 392 11.98 -4.17 5.85
N GLU A 393 11.90 -3.89 7.15
CA GLU A 393 11.87 -2.53 7.69
C GLU A 393 13.14 -1.74 7.37
N LEU A 394 14.29 -2.38 7.44
CA LEU A 394 15.54 -1.76 7.01
C LEU A 394 15.52 -1.46 5.50
N GLY A 395 14.85 -2.25 4.68
CA GLY A 395 14.60 -1.95 3.27
C GLY A 395 13.95 -0.59 3.07
N HIS A 396 12.96 -0.26 3.90
CA HIS A 396 12.35 1.07 3.91
C HIS A 396 13.34 2.16 4.32
N ASN A 397 14.12 1.97 5.40
CA ASN A 397 15.07 2.96 5.86
C ASN A 397 16.17 3.24 4.82
N TYR A 398 16.70 2.22 4.16
CA TYR A 398 17.71 2.41 3.11
C TYR A 398 17.13 3.07 1.86
N TYR A 399 15.84 2.85 1.53
CA TYR A 399 15.17 3.58 0.47
C TYR A 399 14.99 5.05 0.84
N GLN A 400 14.49 5.34 2.04
CA GLN A 400 14.35 6.70 2.57
C GLN A 400 15.69 7.45 2.51
N ARG A 401 16.76 6.81 2.94
CA ARG A 401 18.11 7.37 2.91
C ARG A 401 18.63 7.63 1.49
N ALA A 402 18.30 6.76 0.53
CA ALA A 402 18.77 6.87 -0.84
C ALA A 402 18.22 8.11 -1.55
N TYR A 403 16.92 8.40 -1.41
CA TYR A 403 16.29 9.55 -2.06
C TYR A 403 16.38 10.87 -1.28
N LYS A 404 17.06 10.92 -0.14
CA LYS A 404 17.16 12.14 0.70
C LYS A 404 17.72 13.37 -0.03
N GLY A 405 18.49 13.17 -1.11
CA GLY A 405 19.03 14.24 -1.94
C GLY A 405 18.03 14.88 -2.90
N GLU A 406 16.88 14.27 -3.10
CA GLU A 406 15.82 14.78 -3.96
C GLU A 406 15.05 15.94 -3.29
N SER A 407 14.31 16.72 -4.08
CA SER A 407 13.39 17.71 -3.53
C SER A 407 12.24 17.05 -2.77
N TYR A 408 11.62 17.77 -1.84
CA TYR A 408 10.63 17.24 -0.90
C TYR A 408 9.56 16.34 -1.53
N LEU A 409 8.92 16.81 -2.61
CA LEU A 409 7.86 16.02 -3.27
C LEU A 409 8.37 14.73 -3.93
N TYR A 410 9.66 14.61 -4.17
CA TYR A 410 10.28 13.43 -4.77
C TYR A 410 10.84 12.44 -3.75
N ARG A 411 10.87 12.80 -2.45
CA ARG A 411 11.32 11.92 -1.36
C ARG A 411 10.26 10.88 -1.02
N SER A 412 10.02 9.99 -1.96
CA SER A 412 9.12 8.83 -1.82
C SER A 412 9.51 7.81 -2.87
N SER A 413 8.95 6.60 -2.81
CA SER A 413 9.17 5.57 -3.82
C SER A 413 8.58 5.94 -5.19
N ALA A 414 9.10 5.33 -6.26
CA ALA A 414 8.68 5.61 -7.64
C ALA A 414 7.16 5.49 -7.87
N ASN A 415 6.53 4.51 -7.22
CA ASN A 415 5.09 4.46 -6.93
C ASN A 415 4.88 3.77 -5.58
N ASP A 416 3.65 3.75 -5.08
CA ASP A 416 3.34 3.26 -3.74
C ASP A 416 3.54 1.73 -3.53
N GLY A 417 3.76 0.96 -4.60
CA GLY A 417 4.14 -0.45 -4.53
C GLY A 417 5.63 -0.71 -4.37
N PHE A 418 6.50 0.25 -4.72
CA PHE A 418 7.96 0.04 -4.70
C PHE A 418 8.54 -0.04 -3.30
N HIS A 419 8.03 0.74 -2.35
CA HIS A 419 8.55 0.71 -0.98
C HIS A 419 8.39 -0.68 -0.34
N GLU A 420 7.17 -1.21 -0.41
CA GLU A 420 6.86 -2.56 0.08
C GLU A 420 7.66 -3.63 -0.70
N ALA A 421 7.74 -3.48 -2.03
CA ALA A 421 8.47 -4.41 -2.87
C ALA A 421 9.96 -4.48 -2.52
N VAL A 422 10.60 -3.38 -2.17
CA VAL A 422 12.00 -3.37 -1.74
C VAL A 422 12.18 -4.13 -0.43
N GLY A 423 11.40 -3.83 0.61
CA GLY A 423 11.43 -4.55 1.88
C GLY A 423 11.25 -6.06 1.69
N ASP A 424 10.22 -6.44 0.95
CA ASP A 424 9.92 -7.84 0.63
C ASP A 424 11.01 -8.52 -0.21
N THR A 425 11.65 -7.81 -1.14
CA THR A 425 12.79 -8.34 -1.94
C THR A 425 13.94 -8.76 -1.05
N LEU A 426 14.25 -7.97 -0.02
CA LEU A 426 15.31 -8.29 0.94
C LEU A 426 14.89 -9.50 1.79
N ALA A 427 13.64 -9.57 2.22
CA ALA A 427 13.09 -10.72 2.93
C ALA A 427 13.16 -12.02 2.11
N LEU A 428 12.94 -11.97 0.78
CA LEU A 428 13.13 -13.12 -0.12
C LEU A 428 14.59 -13.60 -0.17
N SER A 429 15.57 -12.76 0.12
CA SER A 429 17.00 -13.12 0.16
C SER A 429 17.42 -13.80 1.46
N ILE A 430 16.53 -13.96 2.44
CA ILE A 430 16.78 -14.73 3.68
C ILE A 430 16.58 -16.21 3.37
N THR A 431 17.58 -16.80 2.73
CA THR A 431 17.58 -18.18 2.27
C THR A 431 18.55 -19.03 3.11
N PRO A 432 18.49 -20.37 3.02
CA PRO A 432 19.46 -21.24 3.68
C PRO A 432 20.92 -20.90 3.34
N GLU A 433 21.19 -20.45 2.11
CA GLU A 433 22.53 -20.00 1.70
C GLU A 433 23.00 -18.76 2.49
N TYR A 434 22.11 -17.79 2.69
CA TYR A 434 22.41 -16.63 3.52
C TYR A 434 22.67 -17.03 4.97
N LEU A 435 21.85 -17.90 5.55
CA LEU A 435 22.01 -18.37 6.92
C LEU A 435 23.33 -19.15 7.09
N ALA A 436 23.73 -19.94 6.10
CA ALA A 436 25.02 -20.62 6.10
C ALA A 436 26.20 -19.63 6.01
N LYS A 437 26.10 -18.58 5.19
CA LYS A 437 27.11 -17.51 5.13
C LYS A 437 27.26 -16.74 6.45
N LEU A 438 26.19 -16.64 7.23
CA LEU A 438 26.19 -16.07 8.59
C LEU A 438 26.77 -17.04 9.64
N GLY A 439 26.94 -18.33 9.30
CA GLY A 439 27.31 -19.36 10.25
C GLY A 439 26.17 -19.86 11.15
N LEU A 440 24.92 -19.52 10.81
CA LEU A 440 23.71 -20.00 11.49
C LEU A 440 23.31 -21.42 11.04
N LEU A 441 23.82 -21.86 9.89
CA LEU A 441 23.70 -23.23 9.41
C LEU A 441 25.10 -23.77 9.09
N ASP A 442 25.39 -24.98 9.50
CA ASP A 442 26.67 -25.67 9.18
C ASP A 442 26.79 -25.98 7.68
N GLU A 443 25.65 -26.31 7.05
CA GLU A 443 25.54 -26.61 5.62
C GLU A 443 24.18 -26.17 5.08
N VAL A 444 24.12 -25.88 3.78
CA VAL A 444 22.87 -25.56 3.09
C VAL A 444 22.06 -26.85 2.94
N PRO A 445 20.83 -26.94 3.46
CA PRO A 445 19.97 -28.11 3.32
C PRO A 445 19.70 -28.44 1.85
N ASP A 446 19.48 -29.73 1.56
CA ASP A 446 19.07 -30.15 0.23
C ASP A 446 17.67 -29.64 -0.15
N ALA A 447 17.25 -29.85 -1.41
CA ALA A 447 15.98 -29.33 -1.91
C ALA A 447 14.73 -30.09 -1.43
N SER A 448 14.86 -31.08 -0.54
CA SER A 448 13.73 -31.92 -0.14
C SER A 448 12.66 -31.17 0.66
N GLY A 449 13.03 -30.09 1.35
CA GLY A 449 12.15 -29.23 2.11
C GLY A 449 11.52 -28.06 1.33
N ASP A 450 12.00 -27.78 0.12
CA ASP A 450 11.62 -26.57 -0.64
C ASP A 450 10.14 -26.49 -0.93
N LEU A 451 9.49 -27.62 -1.26
CA LEU A 451 8.05 -27.65 -1.55
C LEU A 451 7.20 -27.17 -0.37
N GLY A 452 7.59 -27.54 0.85
CA GLY A 452 6.88 -27.09 2.06
C GLY A 452 7.00 -25.58 2.27
N LEU A 453 8.20 -25.02 2.06
CA LEU A 453 8.45 -23.57 2.17
C LEU A 453 7.71 -22.81 1.06
N LEU A 454 7.81 -23.26 -0.19
CA LEU A 454 7.12 -22.65 -1.33
C LEU A 454 5.59 -22.72 -1.19
N MET A 455 5.03 -23.82 -0.67
CA MET A 455 3.60 -23.93 -0.41
C MET A 455 3.15 -22.91 0.64
N ARG A 456 3.88 -22.75 1.73
CA ARG A 456 3.57 -21.74 2.77
C ARG A 456 3.59 -20.34 2.20
N GLN A 457 4.64 -19.98 1.46
CA GLN A 457 4.73 -18.70 0.77
C GLN A 457 3.63 -18.51 -0.29
N ALA A 458 3.24 -19.55 -1.02
CA ALA A 458 2.16 -19.44 -1.99
C ALA A 458 0.79 -19.21 -1.34
N LEU A 459 0.53 -19.85 -0.19
CA LEU A 459 -0.69 -19.63 0.58
C LEU A 459 -0.76 -18.23 1.20
N GLU A 460 0.38 -17.56 1.41
CA GLU A 460 0.47 -16.16 1.83
C GLU A 460 0.38 -15.21 0.63
N LYS A 461 1.31 -15.31 -0.31
CA LYS A 461 1.58 -14.31 -1.36
C LYS A 461 0.75 -14.52 -2.62
N ILE A 462 0.64 -15.76 -3.12
CA ILE A 462 -0.10 -16.04 -4.37
C ILE A 462 -1.61 -15.97 -4.15
N SER A 463 -2.11 -16.47 -3.03
CA SER A 463 -3.53 -16.37 -2.67
C SER A 463 -4.00 -14.92 -2.53
N PHE A 464 -3.09 -14.00 -2.15
CA PHE A 464 -3.38 -12.59 -1.97
C PHE A 464 -3.58 -11.84 -3.30
N LEU A 465 -2.88 -12.21 -4.36
CA LEU A 465 -2.83 -11.45 -5.62
C LEU A 465 -4.22 -11.07 -6.17
N PRO A 466 -5.17 -11.99 -6.36
CA PRO A 466 -6.48 -11.61 -6.90
C PRO A 466 -7.30 -10.74 -5.94
N PHE A 467 -7.10 -10.85 -4.62
CA PHE A 467 -7.73 -9.97 -3.66
C PHE A 467 -7.12 -8.56 -3.72
N GLY A 468 -5.79 -8.46 -3.77
CA GLY A 468 -5.08 -7.20 -3.96
C GLY A 468 -5.53 -6.44 -5.19
N LEU A 469 -5.73 -7.17 -6.31
CA LEU A 469 -6.22 -6.64 -7.56
C LEU A 469 -7.67 -6.14 -7.49
N MET A 470 -8.60 -6.96 -6.95
CA MET A 470 -10.02 -6.72 -7.12
C MET A 470 -10.59 -5.58 -6.24
N VAL A 471 -9.96 -5.27 -5.09
CA VAL A 471 -10.49 -4.26 -4.15
C VAL A 471 -10.59 -2.89 -4.82
N ASP A 472 -9.55 -2.44 -5.52
CA ASP A 472 -9.59 -1.15 -6.20
C ASP A 472 -10.31 -1.22 -7.54
N GLN A 473 -10.32 -2.35 -8.24
CA GLN A 473 -11.21 -2.58 -9.38
C GLN A 473 -12.68 -2.36 -9.00
N TRP A 474 -13.09 -2.82 -7.81
CA TRP A 474 -14.41 -2.55 -7.26
C TRP A 474 -14.59 -1.06 -6.97
N ARG A 475 -13.64 -0.41 -6.28
CA ARG A 475 -13.73 1.01 -5.91
C ARG A 475 -13.78 1.92 -7.14
N TRP A 476 -12.96 1.67 -8.15
CA TRP A 476 -12.96 2.49 -9.37
C TRP A 476 -14.31 2.46 -10.09
N LYS A 477 -14.98 1.30 -10.14
CA LYS A 477 -16.33 1.19 -10.70
C LYS A 477 -17.38 1.95 -9.86
N VAL A 478 -17.23 1.91 -8.55
CA VAL A 478 -18.07 2.70 -7.62
C VAL A 478 -17.83 4.20 -7.81
N PHE A 479 -16.58 4.63 -7.88
CA PHE A 479 -16.20 6.04 -8.06
C PHE A 479 -16.61 6.57 -9.43
N ALA A 480 -16.51 5.79 -10.48
CA ALA A 480 -16.99 6.15 -11.81
C ALA A 480 -18.53 6.17 -11.92
N GLY A 481 -19.25 5.72 -10.88
CA GLY A 481 -20.71 5.66 -10.90
C GLY A 481 -21.29 4.54 -11.77
N GLU A 482 -20.46 3.55 -12.17
CA GLU A 482 -20.91 2.38 -12.93
C GLU A 482 -21.90 1.53 -12.11
N VAL A 483 -21.81 1.56 -10.80
CA VAL A 483 -22.69 0.87 -9.86
C VAL A 483 -23.09 1.77 -8.71
N GLY A 484 -24.39 1.80 -8.39
CA GLY A 484 -24.91 2.51 -7.23
C GLY A 484 -24.88 1.67 -5.95
N PRO A 485 -25.29 2.27 -4.79
CA PRO A 485 -25.23 1.61 -3.49
C PRO A 485 -25.96 0.28 -3.39
N ASP A 486 -27.04 0.10 -4.14
CA ASP A 486 -27.81 -1.15 -4.17
C ASP A 486 -27.05 -2.30 -4.82
N GLY A 487 -26.13 -1.99 -5.74
CA GLY A 487 -25.29 -2.97 -6.43
C GLY A 487 -23.91 -3.21 -5.82
N TYR A 488 -23.50 -2.45 -4.78
CA TYR A 488 -22.14 -2.53 -4.21
C TYR A 488 -21.76 -3.95 -3.78
N ASN A 489 -22.64 -4.64 -3.07
CA ASN A 489 -22.35 -5.98 -2.57
C ASN A 489 -22.36 -7.04 -3.68
N GLU A 490 -23.26 -6.91 -4.65
CA GLU A 490 -23.33 -7.81 -5.79
C GLU A 490 -22.05 -7.73 -6.64
N LEU A 491 -21.62 -6.50 -7.02
CA LEU A 491 -20.36 -6.31 -7.76
C LEU A 491 -19.15 -6.84 -6.99
N TRP A 492 -19.11 -6.67 -5.67
CA TRP A 492 -18.03 -7.20 -4.83
C TRP A 492 -17.90 -8.72 -5.01
N TRP A 493 -19.01 -9.47 -4.89
CA TRP A 493 -18.97 -10.92 -5.02
C TRP A 493 -18.74 -11.39 -6.45
N GLN A 494 -19.23 -10.67 -7.45
CA GLN A 494 -18.90 -10.95 -8.87
C GLN A 494 -17.39 -10.86 -9.12
N LEU A 495 -16.71 -9.85 -8.56
CA LEU A 495 -15.26 -9.71 -8.68
C LEU A 495 -14.50 -10.77 -7.85
N ARG A 496 -15.00 -11.12 -6.66
CA ARG A 496 -14.47 -12.21 -5.84
C ARG A 496 -14.50 -13.56 -6.59
N GLU A 497 -15.63 -13.89 -7.19
CA GLU A 497 -15.76 -15.09 -7.99
C GLU A 497 -14.86 -15.02 -9.23
N ARG A 498 -14.89 -13.91 -9.95
CA ARG A 498 -14.10 -13.74 -11.17
C ARG A 498 -12.60 -13.93 -10.94
N TYR A 499 -12.01 -13.22 -9.98
CA TYR A 499 -10.57 -13.20 -9.78
C TYR A 499 -10.08 -14.26 -8.80
N GLN A 500 -10.82 -14.52 -7.73
CA GLN A 500 -10.35 -15.43 -6.68
C GLN A 500 -10.96 -16.83 -6.75
N GLY A 501 -12.07 -17.05 -7.45
CA GLY A 501 -12.82 -18.30 -7.31
C GLY A 501 -13.30 -18.52 -5.87
N VAL A 502 -13.62 -17.45 -5.15
CA VAL A 502 -14.10 -17.46 -3.77
C VAL A 502 -15.53 -16.93 -3.73
N GLY A 503 -16.45 -17.74 -3.19
CA GLY A 503 -17.87 -17.42 -3.12
C GLY A 503 -18.34 -17.08 -1.71
N ALA A 504 -19.45 -16.33 -1.63
CA ALA A 504 -20.13 -16.12 -0.36
C ALA A 504 -20.68 -17.45 0.18
N PRO A 505 -20.52 -17.74 1.46
CA PRO A 505 -21.07 -18.97 2.06
C PRO A 505 -22.58 -18.83 2.31
N GLY A 506 -23.37 -18.79 1.25
CA GLY A 506 -24.83 -18.62 1.28
C GLY A 506 -25.32 -17.25 0.80
N ASP A 507 -26.64 -17.08 0.79
CA ASP A 507 -27.28 -15.82 0.34
C ASP A 507 -26.91 -14.65 1.25
N ARG A 508 -26.59 -13.50 0.64
CA ARG A 508 -26.32 -12.28 1.40
C ARG A 508 -27.60 -11.45 1.56
N PRO A 509 -27.83 -10.86 2.77
CA PRO A 509 -28.96 -9.95 2.98
C PRO A 509 -28.97 -8.80 1.97
N ALA A 510 -30.15 -8.28 1.64
CA ALA A 510 -30.32 -7.20 0.66
C ALA A 510 -29.62 -5.90 1.08
N ASP A 511 -29.47 -5.67 2.38
CA ASP A 511 -28.76 -4.52 2.95
C ASP A 511 -27.26 -4.76 3.15
N ALA A 512 -26.74 -5.95 2.84
CA ALA A 512 -25.34 -6.29 3.02
C ALA A 512 -24.39 -5.27 2.36
N PHE A 513 -23.26 -5.06 3.03
CA PHE A 513 -22.16 -4.22 2.53
C PHE A 513 -20.82 -4.88 2.91
N ASP A 514 -20.58 -6.08 2.38
CA ASP A 514 -19.38 -6.88 2.68
C ASP A 514 -18.06 -6.17 2.36
N PRO A 515 -17.94 -5.29 1.33
CA PRO A 515 -16.76 -4.44 1.16
C PRO A 515 -16.43 -3.61 2.40
N GLY A 516 -17.44 -3.09 3.09
CA GLY A 516 -17.27 -2.29 4.31
C GLY A 516 -16.73 -3.07 5.52
N ALA A 517 -16.78 -4.41 5.47
CA ALA A 517 -16.18 -5.27 6.49
C ALA A 517 -14.65 -5.41 6.36
N LYS A 518 -14.03 -4.82 5.32
CA LYS A 518 -12.57 -4.69 5.15
C LYS A 518 -12.16 -3.24 5.44
N TYR A 519 -11.32 -3.03 6.45
CA TYR A 519 -10.90 -1.70 6.92
C TYR A 519 -10.54 -0.71 5.80
N HIS A 520 -9.81 -1.17 4.79
CA HIS A 520 -9.33 -0.34 3.69
C HIS A 520 -10.46 0.31 2.86
N VAL A 521 -11.68 -0.21 2.92
CA VAL A 521 -12.84 0.39 2.26
C VAL A 521 -13.38 1.57 3.08
N PRO A 522 -13.86 1.41 4.33
CA PRO A 522 -14.31 2.54 5.13
C PRO A 522 -13.17 3.47 5.56
N GLY A 523 -11.92 2.97 5.63
CA GLY A 523 -10.72 3.75 5.91
C GLY A 523 -10.16 4.49 4.69
N ASN A 524 -10.67 4.20 3.48
CA ASN A 524 -10.25 4.80 2.21
C ASN A 524 -8.75 4.66 1.89
N THR A 525 -8.15 3.53 2.24
CA THR A 525 -6.75 3.26 1.90
C THR A 525 -6.66 2.63 0.51
N PRO A 526 -5.96 3.22 -0.48
CA PRO A 526 -5.71 2.60 -1.78
C PRO A 526 -5.09 1.22 -1.63
N TYR A 527 -5.55 0.25 -2.42
CA TYR A 527 -5.21 -1.16 -2.22
C TYR A 527 -4.32 -1.76 -3.32
N THR A 528 -4.33 -1.18 -4.50
CA THR A 528 -3.53 -1.63 -5.67
C THR A 528 -2.03 -1.70 -5.35
N ARG A 529 -1.54 -0.85 -4.45
CA ARG A 529 -0.14 -0.86 -3.99
C ARG A 529 0.32 -2.24 -3.51
N TYR A 530 -0.53 -2.96 -2.82
CA TYR A 530 -0.21 -4.30 -2.30
C TYR A 530 -0.14 -5.35 -3.41
N PHE A 531 -1.01 -5.25 -4.44
CA PHE A 531 -0.90 -6.09 -5.63
C PHE A 531 0.41 -5.82 -6.37
N LEU A 532 0.74 -4.55 -6.59
CA LEU A 532 1.99 -4.16 -7.27
C LEU A 532 3.22 -4.59 -6.49
N ALA A 533 3.21 -4.43 -5.17
CA ALA A 533 4.31 -4.85 -4.31
C ALA A 533 4.58 -6.36 -4.42
N GLN A 534 3.50 -7.17 -4.42
CA GLN A 534 3.63 -8.62 -4.60
C GLN A 534 4.20 -9.02 -5.97
N ILE A 535 3.93 -8.26 -7.03
CA ILE A 535 4.52 -8.50 -8.36
C ILE A 535 6.00 -8.06 -8.37
N LEU A 536 6.24 -6.81 -7.93
CA LEU A 536 7.55 -6.15 -8.05
C LEU A 536 8.62 -6.82 -7.19
N GLN A 537 8.29 -7.33 -6.00
CA GLN A 537 9.27 -8.00 -5.14
C GLN A 537 9.95 -9.18 -5.84
N PHE A 538 9.19 -9.98 -6.57
CA PHE A 538 9.74 -11.11 -7.32
C PHE A 538 10.52 -10.66 -8.56
N GLN A 539 10.04 -9.62 -9.24
CA GLN A 539 10.75 -9.05 -10.39
C GLN A 539 12.08 -8.43 -9.96
N PHE A 540 12.12 -7.69 -8.86
CA PHE A 540 13.34 -7.13 -8.29
C PHE A 540 14.29 -8.25 -7.85
N HIS A 541 13.77 -9.23 -7.12
CA HIS A 541 14.57 -10.36 -6.63
C HIS A 541 15.22 -11.14 -7.78
N ARG A 542 14.46 -11.48 -8.83
CA ARG A 542 14.98 -12.15 -10.02
C ARG A 542 16.11 -11.34 -10.66
N ALA A 543 15.89 -10.06 -10.92
CA ALA A 543 16.89 -9.21 -11.55
C ALA A 543 18.16 -9.08 -10.69
N LEU A 544 18.02 -8.90 -9.37
CA LEU A 544 19.16 -8.80 -8.46
C LEU A 544 19.93 -10.11 -8.35
N CYS A 545 19.25 -11.25 -8.37
CA CYS A 545 19.87 -12.58 -8.39
C CYS A 545 20.65 -12.83 -9.68
N GLU A 546 20.12 -12.44 -10.83
CA GLU A 546 20.83 -12.49 -12.12
C GLU A 546 22.09 -11.62 -12.10
N ILE A 547 22.00 -10.40 -11.58
CA ILE A 547 23.14 -9.47 -11.42
C ILE A 547 24.17 -10.02 -10.46
N ALA A 548 23.74 -10.70 -9.38
CA ALA A 548 24.64 -11.35 -8.42
C ALA A 548 25.31 -12.60 -8.99
N GLY A 549 24.94 -13.06 -10.20
CA GLY A 549 25.50 -14.24 -10.86
C GLY A 549 24.98 -15.56 -10.27
N ASN A 550 23.75 -15.57 -9.74
CA ASN A 550 23.15 -16.76 -9.18
C ASN A 550 22.88 -17.81 -10.28
N GLU A 551 23.30 -19.06 -10.01
CA GLU A 551 23.06 -20.22 -10.87
C GLU A 551 22.03 -21.21 -10.27
N ASP A 552 21.66 -21.04 -9.00
CA ASP A 552 20.68 -21.86 -8.29
C ASP A 552 19.24 -21.42 -8.62
N PRO A 553 18.23 -22.26 -8.30
CA PRO A 553 16.83 -21.85 -8.41
C PRO A 553 16.56 -20.54 -7.65
N ILE A 554 15.77 -19.65 -8.26
CA ILE A 554 15.51 -18.27 -7.75
C ILE A 554 15.08 -18.25 -6.28
N HIS A 555 14.25 -19.18 -5.84
CA HIS A 555 13.77 -19.25 -4.45
C HIS A 555 14.88 -19.61 -3.43
N ARG A 556 16.06 -20.02 -3.88
CA ARG A 556 17.24 -20.29 -3.05
C ARG A 556 18.27 -19.16 -3.12
N CYS A 557 18.10 -18.22 -4.04
CA CYS A 557 19.04 -17.13 -4.23
C CYS A 557 19.06 -16.16 -3.04
N SER A 558 20.27 -15.77 -2.64
CA SER A 558 20.48 -14.60 -1.79
C SER A 558 21.44 -13.63 -2.48
N ILE A 559 21.11 -12.36 -2.45
CA ILE A 559 21.96 -11.28 -2.98
C ILE A 559 23.05 -10.82 -1.98
N TYR A 560 23.08 -11.40 -0.77
CA TYR A 560 24.05 -11.05 0.27
C TYR A 560 25.49 -11.12 -0.23
N GLY A 561 26.23 -10.03 -0.07
CA GLY A 561 27.64 -9.92 -0.49
C GLY A 561 27.82 -9.46 -1.95
N SER A 562 26.74 -9.17 -2.70
CA SER A 562 26.85 -8.72 -4.09
C SER A 562 26.83 -7.20 -4.21
N ASN A 563 28.01 -6.57 -4.26
CA ASN A 563 28.10 -5.12 -4.50
C ASN A 563 27.45 -4.69 -5.82
N GLN A 564 27.48 -5.54 -6.86
CA GLN A 564 26.85 -5.21 -8.15
C GLN A 564 25.32 -5.15 -8.04
N ALA A 565 24.72 -6.06 -7.28
CA ALA A 565 23.28 -6.01 -6.97
C ALA A 565 22.95 -4.76 -6.17
N GLY A 566 23.78 -4.43 -5.16
CA GLY A 566 23.60 -3.21 -4.36
C GLY A 566 23.72 -1.92 -5.16
N GLU A 567 24.69 -1.80 -6.07
CA GLU A 567 24.82 -0.64 -6.97
C GLU A 567 23.58 -0.45 -7.85
N ARG A 568 23.04 -1.55 -8.40
CA ARG A 568 21.83 -1.50 -9.22
C ARG A 568 20.58 -1.17 -8.41
N LEU A 569 20.45 -1.74 -7.23
CA LEU A 569 19.37 -1.42 -6.31
C LEU A 569 19.41 0.07 -5.94
N ASN A 570 20.58 0.57 -5.51
CA ASN A 570 20.75 1.96 -5.10
C ASN A 570 20.43 2.96 -6.24
N ALA A 571 20.82 2.64 -7.47
CA ALA A 571 20.52 3.47 -8.65
C ALA A 571 18.99 3.64 -8.89
N MET A 572 18.18 2.65 -8.53
CA MET A 572 16.72 2.78 -8.54
C MET A 572 16.23 3.60 -7.33
N LEU A 573 16.75 3.30 -6.14
CA LEU A 573 16.31 3.93 -4.89
C LEU A 573 16.55 5.46 -4.89
N GLU A 574 17.71 5.91 -5.39
CA GLU A 574 18.09 7.33 -5.45
C GLU A 574 17.16 8.18 -6.29
N MET A 575 16.43 7.59 -7.25
CA MET A 575 15.49 8.32 -8.11
C MET A 575 14.26 8.82 -7.36
N GLY A 576 13.89 8.18 -6.25
CA GLY A 576 12.63 8.48 -5.56
C GLY A 576 11.46 8.54 -6.56
N ARG A 577 10.68 9.63 -6.51
CA ARG A 577 9.60 9.94 -7.47
C ARG A 577 9.99 10.98 -8.53
N SER A 578 11.28 11.34 -8.66
CA SER A 578 11.73 12.36 -9.62
C SER A 578 11.55 11.94 -11.08
N LYS A 579 11.49 10.62 -11.34
CA LYS A 579 11.22 10.02 -12.64
C LYS A 579 9.95 9.16 -12.61
N PRO A 580 9.32 8.90 -13.77
CA PRO A 580 8.28 7.89 -13.85
C PRO A 580 8.78 6.53 -13.40
N TRP A 581 7.90 5.71 -12.78
CA TRP A 581 8.27 4.39 -12.29
C TRP A 581 8.88 3.45 -13.37
N PRO A 582 8.56 3.54 -14.69
CA PRO A 582 9.25 2.73 -15.69
C PRO A 582 10.75 3.01 -15.80
N ASP A 583 11.17 4.26 -15.56
CA ASP A 583 12.59 4.62 -15.57
C ASP A 583 13.31 4.03 -14.35
N ALA A 584 12.68 4.10 -13.17
CA ALA A 584 13.19 3.50 -11.94
C ALA A 584 13.29 1.97 -12.07
N LEU A 585 12.25 1.33 -12.60
CA LEU A 585 12.23 -0.11 -12.86
C LEU A 585 13.34 -0.52 -13.85
N ALA A 586 13.52 0.24 -14.92
CA ALA A 586 14.56 0.00 -15.91
C ALA A 586 15.99 0.17 -15.33
N ALA A 587 16.18 1.08 -14.39
CA ALA A 587 17.46 1.27 -13.71
C ALA A 587 17.89 0.00 -12.95
N LEU A 588 16.95 -0.70 -12.32
CA LEU A 588 17.19 -1.94 -11.61
C LEU A 588 17.25 -3.15 -12.56
N THR A 589 16.17 -3.35 -13.34
CA THR A 589 15.91 -4.60 -14.05
C THR A 589 16.39 -4.59 -15.51
N GLY A 590 16.70 -3.41 -16.06
CA GLY A 590 16.98 -3.23 -17.48
C GLY A 590 15.73 -3.19 -18.39
N SER A 591 14.51 -3.35 -17.82
CA SER A 591 13.23 -3.31 -18.53
C SER A 591 12.30 -2.29 -17.88
N PRO A 592 11.60 -1.44 -18.65
CA PRO A 592 10.66 -0.45 -18.10
C PRO A 592 9.27 -1.01 -17.77
N GLY A 593 8.99 -2.28 -18.11
CA GLY A 593 7.67 -2.90 -17.92
C GLY A 593 7.61 -3.78 -16.69
N MET A 594 6.49 -3.74 -15.98
CA MET A 594 6.20 -4.72 -14.93
C MET A 594 6.01 -6.12 -15.53
N ASP A 595 6.51 -7.13 -14.84
CA ASP A 595 6.51 -8.53 -15.31
C ASP A 595 6.27 -9.49 -14.15
N ALA A 596 5.10 -10.11 -14.13
CA ALA A 596 4.73 -11.08 -13.11
C ALA A 596 5.30 -12.50 -13.37
N THR A 597 5.97 -12.74 -14.51
CA THR A 597 6.56 -14.06 -14.81
C THR A 597 7.67 -14.44 -13.83
N ALA A 598 8.29 -13.46 -13.16
CA ALA A 598 9.26 -13.70 -12.09
C ALA A 598 8.68 -14.55 -10.93
N ILE A 599 7.37 -14.44 -10.68
CA ILE A 599 6.65 -15.28 -9.72
C ILE A 599 6.64 -16.74 -10.19
N LEU A 600 6.41 -16.97 -11.48
CA LEU A 600 6.38 -18.32 -12.05
C LEU A 600 7.76 -18.99 -11.95
N ASP A 601 8.83 -18.23 -12.20
CA ASP A 601 10.22 -18.72 -12.05
C ASP A 601 10.52 -19.09 -10.60
N TYR A 602 10.08 -18.26 -9.64
CA TYR A 602 10.28 -18.49 -8.21
C TYR A 602 9.54 -19.74 -7.72
N PHE A 603 8.28 -19.90 -8.13
CA PHE A 603 7.42 -21.00 -7.72
C PHE A 603 7.43 -22.20 -8.67
N ALA A 604 8.36 -22.27 -9.64
CA ALA A 604 8.39 -23.34 -10.63
C ALA A 604 8.39 -24.77 -10.04
N PRO A 605 9.10 -25.11 -8.95
CA PRO A 605 9.01 -26.44 -8.34
C PRO A 605 7.63 -26.72 -7.75
N LEU A 606 6.97 -25.72 -7.16
CA LEU A 606 5.63 -25.86 -6.61
C LEU A 606 4.60 -26.02 -7.74
N GLN A 607 4.71 -25.23 -8.82
CA GLN A 607 3.82 -25.35 -9.98
C GLN A 607 3.87 -26.79 -10.55
N ALA A 608 5.08 -27.32 -10.76
CA ALA A 608 5.23 -28.70 -11.28
C ALA A 608 4.57 -29.74 -10.36
N TRP A 609 4.74 -29.61 -9.04
CA TRP A 609 4.10 -30.49 -8.07
C TRP A 609 2.57 -30.32 -8.06
N LEU A 610 2.05 -29.09 -8.12
CA LEU A 610 0.61 -28.81 -8.19
C LEU A 610 -0.02 -29.42 -9.45
N ASP A 611 0.66 -29.35 -10.59
CA ASP A 611 0.20 -29.93 -11.85
C ASP A 611 0.06 -31.46 -11.75
N GLU A 612 1.01 -32.12 -11.08
CA GLU A 612 0.93 -33.56 -10.79
C GLU A 612 -0.23 -33.89 -9.85
N GLN A 613 -0.42 -33.10 -8.77
CA GLN A 613 -1.51 -33.31 -7.81
C GLN A 613 -2.89 -33.08 -8.43
N ASN A 614 -3.00 -32.18 -9.37
CA ASN A 614 -4.24 -31.81 -10.03
C ASN A 614 -4.56 -32.69 -11.26
N ALA A 615 -3.67 -33.62 -11.64
CA ALA A 615 -3.88 -34.47 -12.79
C ALA A 615 -5.21 -35.23 -12.68
N GLY A 616 -6.08 -35.04 -13.68
CA GLY A 616 -7.42 -35.65 -13.72
C GLY A 616 -8.50 -35.00 -12.87
N ARG A 617 -8.19 -33.90 -12.15
CA ARG A 617 -9.18 -33.09 -11.43
C ARG A 617 -9.84 -32.08 -12.37
N GLN A 618 -11.06 -31.68 -12.06
CA GLN A 618 -11.73 -30.56 -12.69
C GLN A 618 -11.32 -29.29 -11.95
N CYS A 619 -10.37 -28.53 -12.52
CA CYS A 619 -9.93 -27.25 -12.01
C CYS A 619 -10.77 -26.09 -12.59
N GLY A 620 -10.59 -24.89 -12.03
CA GLY A 620 -11.42 -23.73 -12.35
C GLY A 620 -12.70 -23.65 -11.52
N TRP A 621 -13.41 -22.55 -11.66
CA TRP A 621 -14.61 -22.23 -10.86
C TRP A 621 -15.73 -21.55 -11.67
N GLN A 622 -15.59 -21.47 -13.00
CA GLN A 622 -16.58 -20.91 -13.93
C GLN A 622 -17.61 -21.95 -14.37
#